data_81e345d3bd3a33261a9876037ddcd0ad
#
_entry.id   81e345d3bd3a33261a9876037ddcd0ad
#
_cell.length_a   1.000
_cell.length_b   1.000
_cell.length_c   1.000
_cell.angle_alpha   90.00
_cell.angle_beta   90.00
_cell.angle_gamma   90.00
#
_symmetry.space_group_name_H-M   'P 1'
#
loop_
_entity.id
_entity.type
_entity.pdbx_description
1 polymer ?
#
loop_
_entity_poly.entity_id
_entity_poly.type
_entity_poly.pdbx_seq_one_letter_code
_entity_poly.pdbx_strand_id
1 'polypeptide(L)'
;ATLVRDSDPAYEVAETHAKAGGILSAFGLVDAPATRREELLGLVNDEDVLLALNGRNRRLSTFWLTDQADSEPDPVLAGRRVVILDGEDDFVNMLCHVLGVLGLESSVVRHEDYTEGCLDDADLVIVGPGPGDPRDDADPKMATLRAAVERLLEREQPFLAVCLGHQALCHTLGLPLAYKDIVFQGTQSALKVDGRTERVGFYNTFVGRVGDGTSLPEGVTVDADAETGDVHVLRGPHYTGIQFHAESILTQRG
;
A
#
# COMPACT_ATOMS: atom_id res chain seq x y z
N ALA A 1 -12.37 -13.65 -7.58
CA ALA A 1 -13.72 -13.16 -7.28
C ALA A 1 -13.78 -12.83 -5.80
N THR A 2 -14.29 -11.66 -5.45
CA THR A 2 -14.48 -11.26 -4.05
C THR A 2 -15.96 -11.43 -3.72
N LEU A 3 -16.28 -12.30 -2.77
CA LEU A 3 -17.64 -12.45 -2.29
C LEU A 3 -17.96 -11.37 -1.26
N VAL A 4 -19.02 -10.63 -1.49
CA VAL A 4 -19.55 -9.65 -0.54
C VAL A 4 -20.95 -10.10 -0.06
N ARG A 5 -21.46 -9.48 1.00
CA ARG A 5 -22.72 -9.86 1.64
C ARG A 5 -23.90 -10.00 0.69
N ASP A 6 -23.94 -9.16 -0.33
CA ASP A 6 -25.05 -9.06 -1.29
C ASP A 6 -24.70 -9.67 -2.67
N SER A 7 -23.60 -10.46 -2.75
CA SER A 7 -23.21 -11.16 -3.98
C SER A 7 -24.24 -12.20 -4.37
N ASP A 8 -24.64 -12.20 -5.66
CA ASP A 8 -25.43 -13.27 -6.26
C ASP A 8 -24.54 -14.47 -6.58
N PRO A 9 -24.78 -15.67 -6.01
CA PRO A 9 -23.89 -16.81 -6.20
C PRO A 9 -23.75 -17.26 -7.65
N ALA A 10 -24.81 -17.17 -8.45
CA ALA A 10 -24.79 -17.58 -9.86
C ALA A 10 -23.96 -16.59 -10.70
N TYR A 11 -24.08 -15.31 -10.41
CA TYR A 11 -23.28 -14.26 -11.05
C TYR A 11 -21.79 -14.40 -10.72
N GLU A 12 -21.45 -14.64 -9.47
CA GLU A 12 -20.04 -14.81 -9.01
C GLU A 12 -19.38 -16.05 -9.63
N VAL A 13 -20.12 -17.14 -9.75
CA VAL A 13 -19.65 -18.34 -10.46
C VAL A 13 -19.43 -18.03 -11.94
N ALA A 14 -20.36 -17.34 -12.60
CA ALA A 14 -20.23 -16.96 -14.00
C ALA A 14 -19.03 -16.02 -14.22
N GLU A 15 -18.81 -15.06 -13.33
CA GLU A 15 -17.64 -14.16 -13.37
C GLU A 15 -16.34 -14.94 -13.19
N THR A 16 -16.31 -15.89 -12.25
CA THR A 16 -15.13 -16.75 -12.02
C THR A 16 -14.81 -17.57 -13.27
N HIS A 17 -15.82 -18.18 -13.90
CA HIS A 17 -15.65 -18.90 -15.16
C HIS A 17 -15.16 -18.00 -16.30
N ALA A 18 -15.69 -16.78 -16.40
CA ALA A 18 -15.25 -15.82 -17.42
C ALA A 18 -13.78 -15.41 -17.23
N LYS A 19 -13.35 -15.15 -15.99
CA LYS A 19 -11.96 -14.84 -15.66
C LYS A 19 -11.03 -16.03 -15.92
N ALA A 20 -11.42 -17.25 -15.50
CA ALA A 20 -10.68 -18.47 -15.78
C ALA A 20 -10.59 -18.76 -17.28
N GLY A 21 -11.67 -18.52 -18.03
CA GLY A 21 -11.72 -18.70 -19.48
C GLY A 21 -10.66 -17.87 -20.22
N GLY A 22 -10.40 -16.65 -19.78
CA GLY A 22 -9.34 -15.82 -20.35
C GLY A 22 -7.95 -16.42 -20.17
N ILE A 23 -7.66 -16.93 -18.98
CA ILE A 23 -6.38 -17.61 -18.67
C ILE A 23 -6.27 -18.93 -19.43
N LEU A 24 -7.31 -19.75 -19.39
CA LEU A 24 -7.33 -21.05 -20.06
C LEU A 24 -7.20 -20.90 -21.59
N SER A 25 -7.79 -19.86 -22.17
CA SER A 25 -7.63 -19.52 -23.59
C SER A 25 -6.20 -19.10 -23.92
N ALA A 26 -5.53 -18.37 -23.04
CA ALA A 26 -4.12 -18.01 -23.24
C ALA A 26 -3.20 -19.24 -23.26
N PHE A 27 -3.56 -20.31 -22.54
CA PHE A 27 -2.88 -21.61 -22.56
C PHE A 27 -3.38 -22.55 -23.67
N GLY A 28 -4.34 -22.12 -24.49
CA GLY A 28 -4.90 -22.95 -25.56
C GLY A 28 -5.77 -24.12 -25.05
N LEU A 29 -6.24 -24.08 -23.81
CA LEU A 29 -7.06 -25.13 -23.19
C LEU A 29 -8.55 -24.98 -23.48
N VAL A 30 -8.99 -23.80 -23.92
CA VAL A 30 -10.35 -23.49 -24.39
C VAL A 30 -10.27 -22.56 -25.59
N ASP A 31 -11.24 -22.66 -26.48
CA ASP A 31 -11.31 -21.79 -27.66
C ASP A 31 -11.63 -20.35 -27.24
N ALA A 32 -10.81 -19.40 -27.69
CA ALA A 32 -11.15 -17.99 -27.58
C ALA A 32 -12.30 -17.66 -28.55
N PRO A 33 -13.31 -16.86 -28.14
CA PRO A 33 -14.29 -16.35 -29.08
C PRO A 33 -13.60 -15.60 -30.22
N ALA A 34 -13.62 -16.14 -31.42
CA ALA A 34 -12.84 -15.67 -32.58
C ALA A 34 -13.15 -14.23 -33.01
N THR A 35 -14.35 -13.75 -32.75
CA THR A 35 -14.88 -12.47 -33.20
C THR A 35 -14.28 -11.22 -32.51
N ARG A 36 -13.65 -11.35 -31.37
CA ARG A 36 -13.16 -10.22 -30.59
C ARG A 36 -11.69 -9.86 -30.86
N ARG A 37 -10.94 -10.80 -31.43
CA ARG A 37 -9.48 -10.63 -31.59
C ARG A 37 -9.11 -9.71 -32.75
N GLU A 38 -9.86 -9.76 -33.86
CA GLU A 38 -9.60 -8.91 -35.03
C GLU A 38 -9.99 -7.45 -34.76
N GLU A 39 -11.12 -7.21 -34.06
CA GLU A 39 -11.53 -5.86 -33.64
C GLU A 39 -10.54 -5.25 -32.64
N LEU A 40 -10.01 -6.05 -31.70
CA LEU A 40 -9.01 -5.59 -30.73
C LEU A 40 -7.66 -5.28 -31.38
N LEU A 41 -7.25 -6.01 -32.43
CA LEU A 41 -6.01 -5.73 -33.16
C LEU A 41 -6.05 -4.39 -33.89
N GLY A 42 -7.22 -3.92 -34.30
CA GLY A 42 -7.42 -2.57 -34.86
C GLY A 42 -7.16 -1.46 -33.81
N LEU A 43 -7.56 -1.68 -32.56
CA LEU A 43 -7.41 -0.70 -31.47
C LEU A 43 -5.96 -0.55 -30.99
N VAL A 44 -5.11 -1.55 -31.16
CA VAL A 44 -3.70 -1.51 -30.70
C VAL A 44 -2.89 -0.43 -31.42
N ASN A 45 -3.26 -0.09 -32.66
CA ASN A 45 -2.59 0.93 -33.47
C ASN A 45 -3.45 2.18 -33.68
N ASP A 46 -4.60 2.30 -33.01
CA ASP A 46 -5.47 3.45 -33.09
C ASP A 46 -4.87 4.62 -32.31
N GLU A 47 -4.63 5.75 -32.99
CA GLU A 47 -3.97 6.92 -32.40
C GLU A 47 -4.77 7.52 -31.23
N ASP A 48 -6.09 7.56 -31.30
CA ASP A 48 -6.94 8.12 -30.25
C ASP A 48 -6.92 7.23 -29.01
N VAL A 49 -6.92 5.91 -29.20
CA VAL A 49 -6.77 4.92 -28.10
C VAL A 49 -5.40 5.07 -27.45
N LEU A 50 -4.32 5.16 -28.22
CA LEU A 50 -2.96 5.33 -27.70
C LEU A 50 -2.82 6.67 -26.97
N LEU A 51 -3.38 7.75 -27.47
CA LEU A 51 -3.41 9.05 -26.80
C LEU A 51 -4.18 8.99 -25.47
N ALA A 52 -5.32 8.33 -25.43
CA ALA A 52 -6.12 8.16 -24.23
C ALA A 52 -5.37 7.32 -23.17
N LEU A 53 -4.73 6.22 -23.59
CA LEU A 53 -3.91 5.38 -22.72
C LEU A 53 -2.70 6.12 -22.16
N ASN A 54 -1.99 6.86 -23.00
CA ASN A 54 -0.86 7.69 -22.58
C ASN A 54 -1.31 8.81 -21.63
N GLY A 55 -2.46 9.43 -21.90
CA GLY A 55 -3.06 10.43 -21.01
C GLY A 55 -3.37 9.88 -19.60
N ARG A 56 -3.88 8.65 -19.55
CA ARG A 56 -4.10 7.91 -18.29
C ARG A 56 -2.79 7.62 -17.58
N ASN A 57 -1.80 7.09 -18.30
CA ASN A 57 -0.52 6.65 -17.75
C ASN A 57 0.30 7.81 -17.16
N ARG A 58 0.11 9.05 -17.63
CA ARG A 58 0.75 10.25 -17.04
C ARG A 58 0.43 10.47 -15.54
N ARG A 59 -0.62 9.85 -15.04
CA ARG A 59 -1.05 9.96 -13.63
C ARG A 59 -0.59 8.77 -12.79
N LEU A 60 -0.02 7.74 -13.41
CA LEU A 60 0.45 6.55 -12.73
C LEU A 60 1.92 6.70 -12.33
N SER A 61 2.40 5.79 -11.49
CA SER A 61 3.78 5.71 -11.08
C SER A 61 4.69 5.53 -12.29
N THR A 62 5.66 6.44 -12.46
CA THR A 62 6.66 6.33 -13.50
C THR A 62 7.59 5.13 -13.27
N PHE A 63 7.84 4.78 -12.02
CA PHE A 63 8.64 3.61 -11.63
C PHE A 63 8.12 2.34 -12.32
N TRP A 64 6.82 2.04 -12.18
CA TRP A 64 6.23 0.82 -12.74
C TRP A 64 6.04 0.85 -14.27
N LEU A 65 6.15 2.01 -14.89
CA LEU A 65 6.02 2.20 -16.34
C LEU A 65 7.38 2.30 -17.06
N THR A 66 8.48 2.27 -16.32
CA THR A 66 9.85 2.36 -16.85
C THR A 66 10.55 1.02 -16.66
N ASP A 67 11.42 0.65 -17.60
CA ASP A 67 12.28 -0.52 -17.45
C ASP A 67 13.28 -0.26 -16.32
N GLN A 68 13.40 -1.22 -15.40
CA GLN A 68 14.28 -1.13 -14.23
C GLN A 68 15.60 -1.89 -14.43
N ALA A 69 15.80 -2.55 -15.59
CA ALA A 69 16.97 -3.40 -15.83
C ALA A 69 18.31 -2.63 -15.74
N ASP A 70 18.28 -1.35 -16.09
CA ASP A 70 19.46 -0.47 -16.06
C ASP A 70 19.48 0.51 -14.86
N SER A 71 18.62 0.28 -13.86
CA SER A 71 18.59 1.13 -12.66
C SER A 71 19.84 0.90 -11.81
N GLU A 72 20.54 1.99 -11.49
CA GLU A 72 21.67 1.94 -10.57
C GLU A 72 21.18 2.08 -9.12
N PRO A 73 21.65 1.20 -8.20
CA PRO A 73 21.34 1.34 -6.78
C PRO A 73 21.76 2.70 -6.21
N ASP A 74 20.99 3.25 -5.29
CA ASP A 74 21.39 4.43 -4.56
C ASP A 74 22.62 4.10 -3.66
N PRO A 75 23.77 4.77 -3.85
CA PRO A 75 24.99 4.43 -3.13
C PRO A 75 24.89 4.68 -1.60
N VAL A 76 23.93 5.49 -1.14
CA VAL A 76 23.68 5.73 0.29
C VAL A 76 22.85 4.59 0.91
N LEU A 77 22.01 3.96 0.11
CA LEU A 77 21.07 2.93 0.54
C LEU A 77 21.60 1.51 0.30
N ALA A 78 22.51 1.34 -0.65
CA ALA A 78 23.00 0.04 -1.08
C ALA A 78 23.55 -0.81 0.09
N GLY A 79 23.05 -2.04 0.20
CA GLY A 79 23.44 -3.02 1.20
C GLY A 79 22.85 -2.80 2.60
N ARG A 80 22.02 -1.76 2.81
CA ARG A 80 21.29 -1.59 4.07
C ARG A 80 20.16 -2.60 4.17
N ARG A 81 19.93 -3.11 5.36
CA ARG A 81 18.93 -4.15 5.63
C ARG A 81 17.59 -3.54 6.03
N VAL A 82 16.54 -3.98 5.34
CA VAL A 82 15.16 -3.63 5.64
C VAL A 82 14.39 -4.88 6.02
N VAL A 83 13.71 -4.84 7.17
CA VAL A 83 12.77 -5.90 7.55
C VAL A 83 11.35 -5.36 7.39
N ILE A 84 10.51 -6.08 6.66
CA ILE A 84 9.10 -5.76 6.47
C ILE A 84 8.28 -6.70 7.33
N LEU A 85 7.57 -6.16 8.31
CA LEU A 85 6.57 -6.91 9.08
C LEU A 85 5.27 -6.92 8.27
N ASP A 86 4.96 -8.06 7.68
CA ASP A 86 3.83 -8.25 6.78
C ASP A 86 2.51 -8.44 7.54
N GLY A 87 1.54 -7.59 7.24
CA GLY A 87 0.17 -7.69 7.73
C GLY A 87 -0.79 -8.45 6.80
N GLU A 88 -0.27 -9.38 5.97
CA GLU A 88 -1.02 -10.19 4.98
C GLU A 88 -1.45 -9.41 3.73
N ASP A 89 -0.54 -8.65 3.12
CA ASP A 89 -0.83 -7.88 1.93
C ASP A 89 0.17 -8.17 0.79
N ASP A 90 -0.35 -8.44 -0.40
CA ASP A 90 0.48 -8.66 -1.60
C ASP A 90 1.29 -7.42 -2.01
N PHE A 91 0.93 -6.21 -1.56
CA PHE A 91 1.73 -5.00 -1.76
C PHE A 91 3.14 -5.09 -1.13
N VAL A 92 3.34 -5.99 -0.17
CA VAL A 92 4.67 -6.29 0.39
C VAL A 92 5.66 -6.71 -0.70
N ASN A 93 5.21 -7.49 -1.70
CA ASN A 93 6.06 -7.88 -2.82
C ASN A 93 6.47 -6.68 -3.69
N MET A 94 5.58 -5.70 -3.84
CA MET A 94 5.89 -4.45 -4.54
C MET A 94 6.90 -3.61 -3.76
N LEU A 95 6.75 -3.52 -2.42
CA LEU A 95 7.75 -2.89 -1.55
C LEU A 95 9.13 -3.55 -1.69
N CYS A 96 9.20 -4.88 -1.61
CA CYS A 96 10.47 -5.61 -1.80
C CYS A 96 11.13 -5.29 -3.14
N HIS A 97 10.34 -5.21 -4.22
CA HIS A 97 10.86 -4.87 -5.54
C HIS A 97 11.42 -3.44 -5.60
N VAL A 98 10.65 -2.45 -5.11
CA VAL A 98 11.10 -1.05 -5.07
C VAL A 98 12.39 -0.91 -4.24
N LEU A 99 12.43 -1.51 -3.05
CA LEU A 99 13.61 -1.49 -2.19
C LEU A 99 14.82 -2.15 -2.85
N GLY A 100 14.61 -3.28 -3.54
CA GLY A 100 15.65 -3.97 -4.27
C GLY A 100 16.26 -3.14 -5.41
N VAL A 101 15.42 -2.40 -6.16
CA VAL A 101 15.90 -1.47 -7.20
C VAL A 101 16.71 -0.32 -6.60
N LEU A 102 16.36 0.15 -5.40
CA LEU A 102 17.13 1.14 -4.66
C LEU A 102 18.45 0.59 -4.06
N GLY A 103 18.65 -0.73 -4.12
CA GLY A 103 19.85 -1.39 -3.61
C GLY A 103 19.77 -1.86 -2.17
N LEU A 104 18.59 -1.81 -1.55
CA LEU A 104 18.35 -2.28 -0.20
C LEU A 104 18.17 -3.81 -0.18
N GLU A 105 18.62 -4.45 0.90
CA GLU A 105 18.40 -5.87 1.16
C GLU A 105 17.14 -6.03 2.03
N SER A 106 16.03 -6.43 1.41
CA SER A 106 14.77 -6.61 2.12
C SER A 106 14.50 -8.05 2.50
N SER A 107 13.92 -8.25 3.69
CA SER A 107 13.36 -9.52 4.16
C SER A 107 11.96 -9.31 4.71
N VAL A 108 11.11 -10.33 4.62
CA VAL A 108 9.73 -10.27 5.07
C VAL A 108 9.54 -11.20 6.26
N VAL A 109 8.94 -10.68 7.32
CA VAL A 109 8.50 -11.44 8.49
C VAL A 109 6.98 -11.34 8.54
N ARG A 110 6.29 -12.47 8.46
CA ARG A 110 4.84 -12.50 8.61
C ARG A 110 4.46 -12.20 10.06
N HIS A 111 3.33 -11.58 10.27
CA HIS A 111 2.87 -11.26 11.62
C HIS A 111 2.77 -12.49 12.56
N GLU A 112 2.45 -13.67 11.98
CA GLU A 112 2.40 -14.97 12.70
C GLU A 112 3.78 -15.46 13.17
N ASP A 113 4.84 -15.09 12.43
CA ASP A 113 6.23 -15.50 12.70
C ASP A 113 7.00 -14.44 13.51
N TYR A 114 6.32 -13.36 13.89
CA TYR A 114 6.94 -12.29 14.66
C TYR A 114 7.45 -12.77 16.00
N THR A 115 8.70 -12.43 16.31
CA THR A 115 9.33 -12.58 17.62
C THR A 115 10.04 -11.29 18.00
N GLU A 116 10.18 -11.02 19.29
CA GLU A 116 10.73 -9.75 19.78
C GLU A 116 12.10 -9.37 19.20
N GLY A 117 12.92 -10.31 18.81
CA GLY A 117 14.27 -10.05 18.27
C GLY A 117 14.37 -9.95 16.77
N CYS A 118 13.32 -10.30 16.02
CA CYS A 118 13.42 -10.45 14.56
C CYS A 118 13.61 -9.12 13.79
N LEU A 119 13.37 -8.00 14.44
CA LEU A 119 13.52 -6.65 13.86
C LEU A 119 14.82 -5.95 14.29
N ASP A 120 15.56 -6.49 15.27
CA ASP A 120 16.63 -5.77 15.99
C ASP A 120 17.84 -5.42 15.11
N ASP A 121 18.11 -6.22 14.10
CA ASP A 121 19.26 -6.06 13.19
C ASP A 121 18.96 -5.26 11.93
N ALA A 122 17.76 -4.71 11.78
CA ALA A 122 17.38 -3.93 10.61
C ALA A 122 17.85 -2.48 10.71
N ASP A 123 18.38 -1.93 9.61
CA ASP A 123 18.66 -0.50 9.49
C ASP A 123 17.35 0.32 9.40
N LEU A 124 16.31 -0.29 8.81
CA LEU A 124 14.96 0.24 8.72
C LEU A 124 13.96 -0.90 8.87
N VAL A 125 12.90 -0.67 9.63
CA VAL A 125 11.74 -1.57 9.66
C VAL A 125 10.58 -0.94 8.89
N ILE A 126 9.87 -1.74 8.10
CA ILE A 126 8.58 -1.35 7.53
C ILE A 126 7.50 -2.15 8.26
N VAL A 127 6.64 -1.45 8.99
CA VAL A 127 5.43 -2.05 9.54
C VAL A 127 4.38 -2.00 8.46
N GLY A 128 4.10 -3.16 7.88
CA GLY A 128 3.53 -3.28 6.57
C GLY A 128 2.05 -3.05 6.48
N PRO A 129 1.59 -2.94 5.24
CA PRO A 129 0.17 -2.93 4.96
C PRO A 129 -0.48 -4.27 5.30
N GLY A 130 -1.80 -4.28 5.35
CA GLY A 130 -2.61 -5.47 5.58
C GLY A 130 -4.10 -5.17 5.59
N PRO A 131 -4.93 -6.19 5.39
CA PRO A 131 -6.37 -6.11 5.61
C PRO A 131 -6.68 -6.21 7.11
N GLY A 132 -7.80 -5.63 7.53
CA GLY A 132 -8.32 -5.78 8.89
C GLY A 132 -8.97 -4.52 9.44
N ASP A 133 -9.57 -4.66 10.62
CA ASP A 133 -10.05 -3.54 11.41
C ASP A 133 -8.98 -3.15 12.44
N PRO A 134 -8.33 -1.98 12.30
CA PRO A 134 -7.28 -1.57 13.23
C PRO A 134 -7.78 -1.31 14.66
N ARG A 135 -9.08 -1.35 14.90
CA ARG A 135 -9.73 -1.17 16.22
C ARG A 135 -10.03 -2.49 16.91
N ASP A 136 -9.85 -3.62 16.20
CA ASP A 136 -10.12 -4.94 16.77
C ASP A 136 -8.97 -5.38 17.69
N ASP A 137 -9.22 -5.33 19.00
CA ASP A 137 -8.27 -5.74 20.00
C ASP A 137 -8.18 -7.27 20.15
N ALA A 138 -9.11 -8.02 19.57
CA ALA A 138 -9.11 -9.47 19.57
C ALA A 138 -8.34 -10.08 18.39
N ASP A 139 -8.03 -9.30 17.35
CA ASP A 139 -7.26 -9.76 16.20
C ASP A 139 -5.77 -9.93 16.57
N PRO A 140 -5.22 -11.16 16.54
CA PRO A 140 -3.80 -11.42 16.84
C PRO A 140 -2.83 -10.62 15.96
N LYS A 141 -3.18 -10.38 14.70
CA LYS A 141 -2.39 -9.57 13.78
C LYS A 141 -2.28 -8.13 14.29
N MET A 142 -3.40 -7.53 14.70
CA MET A 142 -3.40 -6.18 15.24
C MET A 142 -2.59 -6.10 16.54
N ALA A 143 -2.70 -7.10 17.41
CA ALA A 143 -1.87 -7.18 18.59
C ALA A 143 -0.36 -7.23 18.26
N THR A 144 0.02 -8.04 17.26
CA THR A 144 1.41 -8.13 16.78
C THR A 144 1.91 -6.81 16.21
N LEU A 145 1.13 -6.15 15.31
CA LEU A 145 1.54 -4.88 14.71
C LEU A 145 1.71 -3.78 15.75
N ARG A 146 0.81 -3.69 16.73
CA ARG A 146 0.91 -2.72 17.83
C ARG A 146 2.12 -2.98 18.71
N ALA A 147 2.34 -4.24 19.12
CA ALA A 147 3.51 -4.61 19.94
C ALA A 147 4.83 -4.30 19.21
N ALA A 148 4.89 -4.54 17.91
CA ALA A 148 6.05 -4.17 17.09
C ALA A 148 6.26 -2.65 17.06
N VAL A 149 5.19 -1.87 16.85
CA VAL A 149 5.26 -0.40 16.84
C VAL A 149 5.70 0.12 18.20
N GLU A 150 5.13 -0.36 19.32
CA GLU A 150 5.52 0.02 20.67
C GLU A 150 7.01 -0.23 20.92
N ARG A 151 7.50 -1.43 20.56
CA ARG A 151 8.92 -1.79 20.70
C ARG A 151 9.82 -0.88 19.86
N LEU A 152 9.45 -0.58 18.60
CA LEU A 152 10.22 0.29 17.72
C LEU A 152 10.30 1.74 18.27
N LEU A 153 9.20 2.22 18.86
CA LEU A 153 9.16 3.53 19.53
C LEU A 153 10.06 3.55 20.78
N GLU A 154 9.96 2.54 21.64
CA GLU A 154 10.78 2.41 22.86
C GLU A 154 12.28 2.35 22.57
N ARG A 155 12.66 1.71 21.46
CA ARG A 155 14.06 1.54 21.05
C ARG A 155 14.59 2.68 20.18
N GLU A 156 13.76 3.64 19.84
CA GLU A 156 14.09 4.71 18.88
C GLU A 156 14.63 4.14 17.54
N GLN A 157 14.16 2.95 17.16
CA GLN A 157 14.60 2.29 15.93
C GLN A 157 13.91 2.92 14.72
N PRO A 158 14.64 3.22 13.62
CA PRO A 158 14.02 3.80 12.42
C PRO A 158 12.95 2.89 11.80
N PHE A 159 11.75 3.42 11.55
CA PHE A 159 10.72 2.65 10.86
C PHE A 159 9.77 3.51 10.01
N LEU A 160 9.20 2.86 8.99
CA LEU A 160 8.11 3.35 8.16
C LEU A 160 6.87 2.49 8.44
N ALA A 161 5.76 3.11 8.77
CA ALA A 161 4.48 2.44 8.95
C ALA A 161 3.55 2.74 7.76
N VAL A 162 3.06 1.69 7.08
CA VAL A 162 2.27 1.81 5.84
C VAL A 162 0.87 1.28 6.03
N CYS A 163 -0.14 2.06 5.66
CA CYS A 163 -1.56 1.71 5.63
C CYS A 163 -2.04 1.16 6.99
N LEU A 164 -2.22 -0.17 7.16
CA LEU A 164 -2.60 -0.79 8.44
C LEU A 164 -1.55 -0.52 9.53
N GLY A 165 -0.26 -0.56 9.18
CA GLY A 165 0.82 -0.21 10.10
C GLY A 165 0.76 1.25 10.54
N HIS A 166 0.42 2.19 9.63
CA HIS A 166 0.18 3.57 10.00
C HIS A 166 -1.00 3.73 10.96
N GLN A 167 -2.07 2.96 10.77
CA GLN A 167 -3.22 2.97 11.68
C GLN A 167 -2.84 2.40 13.06
N ALA A 168 -2.01 1.35 13.11
CA ALA A 168 -1.46 0.84 14.36
C ALA A 168 -0.60 1.91 15.07
N LEU A 169 0.25 2.64 14.33
CA LEU A 169 1.03 3.76 14.85
C LEU A 169 0.13 4.89 15.38
N CYS A 170 -0.90 5.29 14.62
CA CYS A 170 -1.89 6.27 15.08
C CYS A 170 -2.52 5.84 16.40
N HIS A 171 -2.96 4.58 16.50
CA HIS A 171 -3.54 4.02 17.73
C HIS A 171 -2.56 4.08 18.91
N THR A 172 -1.33 3.62 18.71
CA THR A 172 -0.29 3.61 19.77
C THR A 172 0.04 5.02 20.26
N LEU A 173 -0.02 6.02 19.38
CA LEU A 173 0.17 7.43 19.75
C LEU A 173 -1.08 8.11 20.31
N GLY A 174 -2.18 7.38 20.50
CA GLY A 174 -3.42 7.87 21.10
C GLY A 174 -4.35 8.63 20.16
N LEU A 175 -4.14 8.54 18.83
CA LEU A 175 -5.06 9.13 17.88
C LEU A 175 -6.28 8.21 17.71
N PRO A 176 -7.51 8.77 17.69
CA PRO A 176 -8.71 7.99 17.44
C PRO A 176 -8.71 7.40 16.03
N LEU A 177 -9.11 6.13 15.93
CA LEU A 177 -9.33 5.45 14.66
C LEU A 177 -10.81 5.53 14.29
N ALA A 178 -11.09 5.95 13.07
CA ALA A 178 -12.44 6.12 12.55
C ALA A 178 -12.65 5.29 11.28
N TYR A 179 -13.91 4.90 11.05
CA TYR A 179 -14.36 4.40 9.75
C TYR A 179 -14.50 5.60 8.81
N LYS A 180 -14.02 5.48 7.57
CA LYS A 180 -14.13 6.57 6.59
C LYS A 180 -15.57 6.69 6.07
N ASP A 181 -16.02 7.92 5.89
CA ASP A 181 -17.33 8.19 5.29
C ASP A 181 -17.38 7.70 3.82
N ILE A 182 -16.26 7.79 3.13
CA ILE A 182 -16.07 7.24 1.79
C ILE A 182 -14.86 6.31 1.82
N VAL A 183 -15.10 5.02 1.62
CA VAL A 183 -14.06 3.98 1.58
C VAL A 183 -13.24 4.11 0.31
N PHE A 184 -11.91 4.07 0.46
CA PHE A 184 -10.97 4.11 -0.65
C PHE A 184 -10.46 2.71 -0.96
N GLN A 185 -10.73 2.21 -2.17
CA GLN A 185 -10.26 0.92 -2.67
C GLN A 185 -9.69 1.12 -4.08
N GLY A 186 -8.41 1.52 -4.16
CA GLY A 186 -7.77 1.90 -5.41
C GLY A 186 -8.14 3.32 -5.85
N THR A 187 -8.23 4.25 -4.91
CA THR A 187 -8.53 5.66 -5.17
C THR A 187 -7.24 6.47 -5.23
N GLN A 188 -7.05 7.23 -6.31
CA GLN A 188 -5.96 8.19 -6.41
C GLN A 188 -6.43 9.57 -5.95
N SER A 189 -5.75 10.15 -4.97
CA SER A 189 -6.02 11.50 -4.47
C SER A 189 -4.75 12.35 -4.51
N ALA A 190 -4.96 13.67 -4.66
CA ALA A 190 -3.89 14.64 -4.55
C ALA A 190 -3.86 15.19 -3.12
N LEU A 191 -2.71 15.12 -2.47
CA LEU A 191 -2.50 15.69 -1.14
C LEU A 191 -1.15 16.41 -1.06
N LYS A 192 -1.01 17.25 -0.04
CA LYS A 192 0.25 17.91 0.25
C LYS A 192 1.11 16.99 1.12
N VAL A 193 2.30 16.68 0.64
CA VAL A 193 3.34 15.96 1.39
C VAL A 193 4.60 16.83 1.32
N ASP A 194 5.16 17.25 2.45
CA ASP A 194 6.34 18.10 2.53
C ASP A 194 6.25 19.39 1.67
N GLY A 195 5.05 20.00 1.66
CA GLY A 195 4.77 21.22 0.92
C GLY A 195 4.59 21.04 -0.60
N ARG A 196 4.69 19.81 -1.12
CA ARG A 196 4.46 19.47 -2.53
C ARG A 196 3.12 18.78 -2.69
N THR A 197 2.47 19.00 -3.83
CA THR A 197 1.27 18.24 -4.18
C THR A 197 1.67 16.92 -4.83
N GLU A 198 1.36 15.83 -4.16
CA GLU A 198 1.60 14.46 -4.64
C GLU A 198 0.29 13.75 -4.96
N ARG A 199 0.31 12.90 -5.98
CA ARG A 199 -0.79 12.00 -6.29
C ARG A 199 -0.47 10.63 -5.74
N VAL A 200 -1.31 10.14 -4.83
CA VAL A 200 -1.06 8.90 -4.09
C VAL A 200 -2.26 7.99 -4.13
N GLY A 201 -1.99 6.68 -4.04
CA GLY A 201 -2.99 5.62 -4.07
C GLY A 201 -3.41 5.19 -2.67
N PHE A 202 -4.71 5.16 -2.43
CA PHE A 202 -5.31 4.74 -1.17
C PHE A 202 -6.11 3.45 -1.32
N TYR A 203 -6.04 2.60 -0.29
CA TYR A 203 -6.73 1.31 -0.19
C TYR A 203 -7.25 1.09 1.24
N ASN A 204 -7.91 2.09 1.83
CA ASN A 204 -8.25 2.06 3.24
C ASN A 204 -9.73 2.33 3.53
N THR A 205 -10.24 1.57 4.50
CA THR A 205 -11.57 1.71 5.08
C THR A 205 -11.52 2.50 6.39
N PHE A 206 -10.40 2.42 7.11
CA PHE A 206 -10.16 3.09 8.37
C PHE A 206 -9.06 4.13 8.24
N VAL A 207 -9.03 5.06 9.19
CA VAL A 207 -8.08 6.17 9.22
C VAL A 207 -7.88 6.67 10.66
N GLY A 208 -6.66 7.11 10.97
CA GLY A 208 -6.40 7.92 12.16
C GLY A 208 -6.94 9.33 11.96
N ARG A 209 -7.54 9.93 12.99
CA ARG A 209 -8.07 11.30 12.92
C ARG A 209 -7.45 12.22 13.95
N VAL A 210 -7.29 13.47 13.56
CA VAL A 210 -7.02 14.58 14.47
C VAL A 210 -8.20 15.54 14.46
N GLY A 211 -8.45 16.17 15.59
CA GLY A 211 -9.55 17.15 15.75
C GLY A 211 -9.25 18.13 16.88
N ASP A 212 -10.21 18.96 17.20
CA ASP A 212 -10.09 19.91 18.29
C ASP A 212 -9.76 19.19 19.61
N GLY A 213 -8.64 19.57 20.22
CA GLY A 213 -8.16 18.96 21.47
C GLY A 213 -7.29 17.71 21.31
N THR A 214 -6.98 17.27 20.09
CA THR A 214 -5.99 16.20 19.90
C THR A 214 -4.61 16.70 20.34
N SER A 215 -3.98 15.98 21.30
CA SER A 215 -2.62 16.26 21.75
C SER A 215 -1.69 15.24 21.13
N LEU A 216 -0.74 15.70 20.34
CA LEU A 216 0.33 14.85 19.80
C LEU A 216 1.53 14.85 20.75
N PRO A 217 2.30 13.76 20.83
CA PRO A 217 3.57 13.74 21.55
C PRO A 217 4.52 14.83 21.02
N GLU A 218 5.47 15.25 21.86
CA GLU A 218 6.48 16.23 21.47
C GLU A 218 7.29 15.76 20.26
N GLY A 219 7.49 16.62 19.28
CA GLY A 219 8.23 16.31 18.05
C GLY A 219 7.43 15.54 17.00
N VAL A 220 6.15 15.23 17.25
CA VAL A 220 5.28 14.56 16.28
C VAL A 220 4.50 15.60 15.48
N THR A 221 4.48 15.41 14.15
CA THR A 221 3.71 16.24 13.22
C THR A 221 2.81 15.38 12.36
N VAL A 222 1.70 15.93 11.87
CA VAL A 222 0.77 15.24 10.97
C VAL A 222 0.42 16.13 9.78
N ASP A 223 0.29 15.50 8.61
CA ASP A 223 -0.42 16.05 7.47
C ASP A 223 -1.80 15.40 7.43
N ALA A 224 -2.84 16.18 7.66
CA ALA A 224 -4.22 15.71 7.71
C ALA A 224 -5.11 16.49 6.76
N ASP A 225 -6.22 15.87 6.36
CA ASP A 225 -7.27 16.53 5.62
C ASP A 225 -7.91 17.63 6.49
N ALA A 226 -8.05 18.83 5.94
CA ALA A 226 -8.51 19.99 6.71
C ALA A 226 -10.02 19.95 7.06
N GLU A 227 -10.83 19.17 6.33
CA GLU A 227 -12.26 19.08 6.53
C GLU A 227 -12.62 17.90 7.44
N THR A 228 -11.96 16.75 7.24
CA THR A 228 -12.29 15.50 7.94
C THR A 228 -11.37 15.20 9.13
N GLY A 229 -10.18 15.81 9.15
CA GLY A 229 -9.11 15.49 10.11
C GLY A 229 -8.41 14.15 9.83
N ASP A 230 -8.68 13.50 8.69
CA ASP A 230 -8.07 12.23 8.31
C ASP A 230 -6.55 12.38 8.16
N VAL A 231 -5.77 11.65 8.94
CA VAL A 231 -4.30 11.73 8.95
C VAL A 231 -3.74 10.91 7.78
N HIS A 232 -3.05 11.60 6.88
CA HIS A 232 -2.43 10.97 5.71
C HIS A 232 -0.96 10.66 5.91
N VAL A 233 -0.25 11.51 6.65
CA VAL A 233 1.15 11.33 7.01
C VAL A 233 1.34 11.72 8.46
N LEU A 234 2.15 10.96 9.16
CA LEU A 234 2.55 11.22 10.54
C LEU A 234 4.07 11.07 10.62
N ARG A 235 4.74 12.02 11.27
CA ARG A 235 6.20 12.00 11.42
C ARG A 235 6.59 12.22 12.87
N GLY A 236 7.54 11.41 13.32
CA GLY A 236 8.26 11.59 14.59
C GLY A 236 9.76 11.58 14.38
N PRO A 237 10.56 11.64 15.46
CA PRO A 237 12.01 11.78 15.37
C PRO A 237 12.73 10.67 14.59
N HIS A 238 12.23 9.44 14.66
CA HIS A 238 12.82 8.24 14.04
C HIS A 238 11.83 7.40 13.24
N TYR A 239 10.61 7.90 12.99
CA TYR A 239 9.58 7.16 12.25
C TYR A 239 8.74 8.07 11.36
N THR A 240 8.18 7.43 10.35
CA THR A 240 7.15 8.03 9.50
C THR A 240 6.01 7.03 9.33
N GLY A 241 4.78 7.51 9.36
CA GLY A 241 3.59 6.74 9.01
C GLY A 241 2.90 7.35 7.80
N ILE A 242 2.53 6.53 6.82
CA ILE A 242 1.79 6.94 5.62
C ILE A 242 0.54 6.08 5.46
N GLN A 243 -0.61 6.72 5.23
CA GLN A 243 -1.88 6.02 5.01
C GLN A 243 -2.00 5.47 3.59
N PHE A 244 -1.32 6.08 2.63
CA PHE A 244 -1.29 5.67 1.24
C PHE A 244 -0.18 4.63 0.98
N HIS A 245 -0.23 4.00 -0.20
CA HIS A 245 0.77 3.04 -0.65
C HIS A 245 1.77 3.71 -1.58
N ALA A 246 2.98 3.97 -1.09
CA ALA A 246 4.07 4.56 -1.88
C ALA A 246 4.47 3.65 -3.05
N GLU A 247 4.42 2.34 -2.84
CA GLU A 247 4.75 1.28 -3.80
C GLU A 247 3.69 1.07 -4.88
N SER A 248 2.47 1.60 -4.68
CA SER A 248 1.36 1.40 -5.63
C SER A 248 1.59 2.10 -6.95
N ILE A 249 1.13 1.48 -8.05
CA ILE A 249 1.06 2.12 -9.37
C ILE A 249 0.23 3.41 -9.36
N LEU A 250 -0.68 3.58 -8.42
CA LEU A 250 -1.48 4.80 -8.26
C LEU A 250 -0.72 5.92 -7.55
N THR A 251 0.43 5.66 -6.96
CA THR A 251 1.28 6.69 -6.36
C THR A 251 2.31 7.15 -7.37
N GLN A 252 2.12 8.37 -7.90
CA GLN A 252 2.85 8.85 -9.06
C GLN A 252 4.36 8.95 -8.83
N ARG A 253 4.75 9.32 -7.61
CA ARG A 253 6.16 9.44 -7.18
C ARG A 253 6.27 8.82 -5.78
N GLY A 254 6.15 7.51 -5.72
CA GLY A 254 6.25 6.72 -4.50
C GLY A 254 7.66 6.45 -4.05
#